data_fabecec42f2fcaabe2a214666a287423
#
_entry.id   fabecec42f2fcaabe2a214666a287423
#
_cell.length_a   1.000
_cell.length_b   1.000
_cell.length_c   1.000
_cell.angle_alpha   90.00
_cell.angle_beta   90.00
_cell.angle_gamma   90.00
#
_symmetry.space_group_name_H-M   'P 1'
#
loop_
_entity.id
_entity.type
_entity.pdbx_description
1 polymer ?
#
loop_
_entity_poly.entity_id
_entity_poly.type
_entity_poly.pdbx_seq_one_letter_code
_entity_poly.pdbx_strand_id
1 'polypeptide(L)'
;MSFASIPEAIEETRAGRMLVVVDDEDRENEGDLTIAAEKITPDVINFMATYGRGLICLTLTGERCDALRLPLMSPVNTSNFGTAFCESIDARTGVTTSISAADRTRTILVSIDPDTQPADLARPGHIFPLRAREGGVLVRAGQTEASVDLSRLAGLDPSGVICEIMNEDGTMARVPQLREFCARHNLKMISVADLIRYRLQHEHYVHRRAEGCLSNQFGDFRTVTYTSDLSSESHLALVHGDVAGKENVLVRMHSHCAYGNLFGSTRCDCHALVEGSLKRIAQEGAGVLVYLHQTGPGLRTEDGRIIGHDRHVSQAPLQHEVGLGAQILSDLGLHTIRLLTNHPRRIVALEGFGIEIVEQVPIG
;
A
#
# COMPACT_ATOMS: atom_id res chain seq x y z
N MET A 1 -16.14 -0.01 -20.61
CA MET A 1 -16.26 -0.86 -19.41
C MET A 1 -15.80 -0.05 -18.21
N SER A 2 -16.55 -0.05 -17.11
CA SER A 2 -16.11 0.56 -15.82
C SER A 2 -15.15 -0.37 -15.11
N PHE A 3 -14.39 0.13 -14.14
CA PHE A 3 -13.67 -0.71 -13.20
C PHE A 3 -14.64 -1.61 -12.44
N ALA A 4 -14.25 -2.85 -12.20
CA ALA A 4 -14.97 -3.78 -11.33
C ALA A 4 -14.75 -3.41 -9.87
N SER A 5 -15.65 -3.79 -8.98
CA SER A 5 -15.46 -3.65 -7.55
C SER A 5 -14.41 -4.65 -7.03
N ILE A 6 -13.73 -4.32 -5.94
CA ILE A 6 -12.75 -5.24 -5.35
C ILE A 6 -13.36 -6.56 -4.86
N PRO A 7 -14.56 -6.60 -4.24
CA PRO A 7 -15.22 -7.87 -3.97
C PRO A 7 -15.42 -8.75 -5.21
N GLU A 8 -15.82 -8.17 -6.36
CA GLU A 8 -15.92 -8.92 -7.62
C GLU A 8 -14.55 -9.43 -8.08
N ALA A 9 -13.48 -8.61 -7.96
CA ALA A 9 -12.13 -9.03 -8.30
C ALA A 9 -11.64 -10.20 -7.44
N ILE A 10 -11.94 -10.18 -6.14
CA ILE A 10 -11.62 -11.26 -5.21
C ILE A 10 -12.32 -12.56 -5.65
N GLU A 11 -13.59 -12.51 -6.05
CA GLU A 11 -14.32 -13.68 -6.55
C GLU A 11 -13.74 -14.19 -7.89
N GLU A 12 -13.36 -13.30 -8.82
CA GLU A 12 -12.67 -13.70 -10.05
C GLU A 12 -11.35 -14.41 -9.75
N THR A 13 -10.53 -13.84 -8.84
CA THR A 13 -9.26 -14.43 -8.41
C THR A 13 -9.48 -15.81 -7.79
N ARG A 14 -10.45 -15.92 -6.86
CA ARG A 14 -10.81 -17.20 -6.23
C ARG A 14 -11.23 -18.27 -7.23
N ALA A 15 -11.95 -17.86 -8.24
CA ALA A 15 -12.41 -18.73 -9.31
C ALA A 15 -11.33 -19.06 -10.37
N GLY A 16 -10.10 -18.53 -10.22
CA GLY A 16 -9.01 -18.76 -11.16
C GLY A 16 -9.15 -18.03 -12.49
N ARG A 17 -9.88 -16.90 -12.51
CA ARG A 17 -10.00 -16.07 -13.69
C ARG A 17 -9.04 -14.89 -13.63
N MET A 18 -8.41 -14.59 -14.77
CA MET A 18 -7.49 -13.45 -14.89
C MET A 18 -8.24 -12.11 -14.74
N LEU A 19 -7.52 -11.15 -14.19
CA LEU A 19 -7.91 -9.74 -14.11
C LEU A 19 -6.89 -8.89 -14.87
N VAL A 20 -7.28 -7.67 -15.20
CA VAL A 20 -6.35 -6.59 -15.54
C VAL A 20 -6.26 -5.66 -14.33
N VAL A 21 -5.06 -5.48 -13.82
CA VAL A 21 -4.77 -4.58 -12.70
C VAL A 21 -3.99 -3.38 -13.23
N VAL A 22 -4.51 -2.17 -13.03
CA VAL A 22 -3.86 -0.92 -13.46
C VAL A 22 -3.34 -0.16 -12.25
N ASP A 23 -2.18 0.43 -12.38
CA ASP A 23 -1.61 1.34 -11.39
C ASP A 23 -1.95 2.81 -11.69
N ASP A 24 -1.37 3.73 -10.91
CA ASP A 24 -1.64 5.16 -11.00
C ASP A 24 -1.00 5.77 -12.25
N GLU A 25 -1.65 6.81 -12.82
CA GLU A 25 -1.14 7.56 -13.97
C GLU A 25 0.21 8.25 -13.66
N ASP A 26 0.43 8.62 -12.40
CA ASP A 26 1.67 9.26 -11.93
C ASP A 26 2.76 8.23 -11.58
N ARG A 27 2.52 6.90 -11.74
CA ARG A 27 3.48 5.84 -11.49
C ARG A 27 3.98 5.24 -12.82
N GLU A 28 3.65 4.00 -13.15
CA GLU A 28 3.98 3.35 -14.44
C GLU A 28 2.90 3.61 -15.49
N ASN A 29 1.66 3.84 -15.02
CA ASN A 29 0.47 4.01 -15.86
C ASN A 29 0.28 2.83 -16.81
N GLU A 30 0.43 1.61 -16.27
CA GLU A 30 0.39 0.36 -17.03
C GLU A 30 -0.72 -0.56 -16.50
N GLY A 31 -1.05 -1.58 -17.28
CA GLY A 31 -1.97 -2.61 -16.88
C GLY A 31 -1.36 -4.00 -17.08
N ASP A 32 -1.47 -4.82 -16.04
CA ASP A 32 -0.99 -6.19 -16.05
C ASP A 32 -2.13 -7.20 -16.06
N LEU A 33 -2.01 -8.24 -16.88
CA LEU A 33 -2.73 -9.49 -16.69
C LEU A 33 -2.29 -10.09 -15.37
N THR A 34 -3.24 -10.43 -14.50
CA THR A 34 -2.97 -10.92 -13.15
C THR A 34 -3.83 -12.13 -12.84
N ILE A 35 -3.22 -13.18 -12.28
CA ILE A 35 -3.89 -14.39 -11.80
C ILE A 35 -3.19 -14.91 -10.53
N ALA A 36 -3.92 -15.55 -9.63
CA ALA A 36 -3.31 -16.28 -8.50
C ALA A 36 -2.41 -17.42 -9.01
N ALA A 37 -1.20 -17.53 -8.47
CA ALA A 37 -0.21 -18.50 -8.97
C ALA A 37 -0.67 -19.97 -8.83
N GLU A 38 -1.47 -20.30 -7.80
CA GLU A 38 -2.01 -21.67 -7.66
C GLU A 38 -3.07 -22.04 -8.72
N LYS A 39 -3.61 -21.04 -9.44
CA LYS A 39 -4.59 -21.23 -10.53
C LYS A 39 -3.96 -21.17 -11.92
N ILE A 40 -2.62 -21.11 -11.99
CA ILE A 40 -1.92 -21.02 -13.26
C ILE A 40 -2.06 -22.32 -14.08
N THR A 41 -2.22 -22.15 -15.38
CA THR A 41 -2.26 -23.27 -16.34
C THR A 41 -1.42 -22.96 -17.57
N PRO A 42 -1.04 -23.96 -18.39
CA PRO A 42 -0.35 -23.69 -19.64
C PRO A 42 -1.12 -22.76 -20.59
N ASP A 43 -2.44 -22.87 -20.61
CA ASP A 43 -3.30 -22.01 -21.44
C ASP A 43 -3.24 -20.55 -21.00
N VAL A 44 -3.17 -20.29 -19.69
CA VAL A 44 -3.02 -18.94 -19.13
C VAL A 44 -1.64 -18.37 -19.48
N ILE A 45 -0.58 -19.13 -19.32
CA ILE A 45 0.79 -18.71 -19.73
C ILE A 45 0.81 -18.40 -21.24
N ASN A 46 0.20 -19.25 -22.04
CA ASN A 46 0.11 -19.03 -23.49
C ASN A 46 -0.70 -17.76 -23.81
N PHE A 47 -1.79 -17.52 -23.09
CA PHE A 47 -2.58 -16.29 -23.23
C PHE A 47 -1.76 -15.03 -22.88
N MET A 48 -1.06 -15.05 -21.76
CA MET A 48 -0.18 -13.93 -21.32
C MET A 48 0.90 -13.66 -22.37
N ALA A 49 1.57 -14.71 -22.86
CA ALA A 49 2.63 -14.57 -23.87
C ALA A 49 2.10 -14.04 -25.21
N THR A 50 0.89 -14.45 -25.61
CA THR A 50 0.31 -14.10 -26.91
C THR A 50 -0.31 -12.70 -26.91
N TYR A 51 -1.08 -12.40 -25.87
CA TYR A 51 -1.90 -11.19 -25.82
C TYR A 51 -1.37 -10.12 -24.89
N GLY A 52 -0.72 -10.50 -23.77
CA GLY A 52 -0.02 -9.56 -22.89
C GLY A 52 1.25 -9.04 -23.54
N ARG A 53 2.09 -9.94 -24.04
CA ARG A 53 3.39 -9.67 -24.72
C ARG A 53 4.48 -9.12 -23.78
N GLY A 54 4.16 -8.91 -22.49
CA GLY A 54 5.07 -8.45 -21.46
C GLY A 54 5.94 -9.57 -20.88
N LEU A 55 6.64 -9.27 -19.82
CA LEU A 55 7.44 -10.23 -19.08
C LEU A 55 6.56 -11.01 -18.09
N ILE A 56 6.48 -12.33 -18.24
CA ILE A 56 5.73 -13.16 -17.29
C ILE A 56 6.55 -13.31 -16.01
N CYS A 57 6.06 -12.71 -14.93
CA CYS A 57 6.69 -12.68 -13.63
C CYS A 57 5.86 -13.44 -12.57
N LEU A 58 6.56 -14.05 -11.62
CA LEU A 58 5.97 -14.72 -10.45
C LEU A 58 6.14 -13.82 -9.23
N THR A 59 5.05 -13.29 -8.68
CA THR A 59 5.08 -12.48 -7.47
C THR A 59 5.00 -13.37 -6.23
N LEU A 60 5.91 -13.19 -5.29
CA LEU A 60 6.04 -13.98 -4.07
C LEU A 60 6.15 -13.06 -2.85
N THR A 61 5.70 -13.57 -1.69
CA THR A 61 5.99 -12.91 -0.41
C THR A 61 7.50 -12.91 -0.11
N GLY A 62 7.94 -11.96 0.72
CA GLY A 62 9.32 -11.93 1.20
C GLY A 62 9.71 -13.23 1.90
N GLU A 63 8.84 -13.77 2.73
CA GLU A 63 9.02 -15.04 3.43
C GLU A 63 9.26 -16.20 2.46
N ARG A 64 8.45 -16.30 1.38
CA ARG A 64 8.62 -17.36 0.38
C ARG A 64 9.93 -17.21 -0.39
N CYS A 65 10.30 -15.98 -0.77
CA CYS A 65 11.61 -15.74 -1.39
C CYS A 65 12.76 -16.17 -0.48
N ASP A 66 12.68 -15.90 0.82
CA ASP A 66 13.71 -16.29 1.79
C ASP A 66 13.76 -17.81 1.98
N ALA A 67 12.61 -18.50 2.08
CA ALA A 67 12.53 -19.95 2.17
C ALA A 67 13.17 -20.63 0.95
N LEU A 68 12.94 -20.11 -0.24
CA LEU A 68 13.52 -20.59 -1.49
C LEU A 68 14.96 -20.09 -1.72
N ARG A 69 15.50 -19.22 -0.84
CA ARG A 69 16.82 -18.59 -0.97
C ARG A 69 16.96 -17.87 -2.32
N LEU A 70 15.98 -17.04 -2.66
CA LEU A 70 15.98 -16.22 -3.88
C LEU A 70 16.51 -14.82 -3.54
N PRO A 71 17.80 -14.53 -3.78
CA PRO A 71 18.34 -13.19 -3.60
C PRO A 71 17.80 -12.23 -4.68
N LEU A 72 17.90 -10.94 -4.41
CA LEU A 72 17.67 -9.94 -5.45
C LEU A 72 18.66 -10.13 -6.59
N MET A 73 18.20 -9.98 -7.83
CA MET A 73 19.00 -10.11 -9.05
C MET A 73 20.17 -9.12 -9.07
N SER A 74 19.99 -7.94 -8.45
CA SER A 74 21.04 -6.95 -8.26
C SER A 74 21.19 -6.60 -6.78
N PRO A 75 22.42 -6.56 -6.23
CA PRO A 75 22.64 -6.11 -4.85
C PRO A 75 22.31 -4.62 -4.66
N VAL A 76 22.32 -3.83 -5.73
CA VAL A 76 21.95 -2.42 -5.74
C VAL A 76 20.82 -2.25 -6.76
N ASN A 77 19.61 -2.01 -6.28
CA ASN A 77 18.46 -1.74 -7.15
C ASN A 77 18.42 -0.24 -7.50
N THR A 78 18.67 0.07 -8.77
CA THR A 78 18.63 1.43 -9.34
C THR A 78 17.43 1.62 -10.27
N SER A 79 16.45 0.70 -10.26
CA SER A 79 15.25 0.85 -11.10
C SER A 79 14.38 2.00 -10.60
N ASN A 80 13.78 2.76 -11.52
CA ASN A 80 12.99 3.96 -11.21
C ASN A 80 11.83 3.70 -10.24
N PHE A 81 11.22 2.51 -10.30
CA PHE A 81 10.07 2.13 -9.48
C PHE A 81 10.41 1.13 -8.38
N GLY A 82 11.69 0.76 -8.24
CA GLY A 82 12.18 -0.10 -7.17
C GLY A 82 11.64 -1.54 -7.22
N THR A 83 11.26 -2.04 -8.42
CA THR A 83 10.77 -3.43 -8.58
C THR A 83 11.83 -4.42 -8.16
N ALA A 84 11.50 -5.29 -7.22
CA ALA A 84 12.43 -6.20 -6.55
C ALA A 84 12.54 -7.53 -7.30
N PHE A 85 13.18 -7.52 -8.47
CA PHE A 85 13.51 -8.72 -9.21
C PHE A 85 14.47 -9.61 -8.40
N CYS A 86 14.11 -10.87 -8.26
CA CYS A 86 15.01 -11.92 -7.78
C CYS A 86 15.69 -12.66 -8.94
N GLU A 87 16.68 -13.50 -8.63
CA GLU A 87 17.28 -14.38 -9.63
C GLU A 87 16.20 -15.19 -10.35
N SER A 88 16.29 -15.26 -11.68
CA SER A 88 15.37 -16.06 -12.49
C SER A 88 15.53 -17.55 -12.23
N ILE A 89 14.45 -18.28 -12.34
CA ILE A 89 14.38 -19.70 -11.94
C ILE A 89 13.71 -20.57 -12.99
N ASP A 90 14.02 -21.86 -12.91
CA ASP A 90 13.29 -22.96 -13.55
C ASP A 90 13.10 -24.10 -12.55
N ALA A 91 12.06 -24.92 -12.73
CA ALA A 91 11.98 -26.19 -12.01
C ALA A 91 13.15 -27.09 -12.44
N ARG A 92 13.80 -27.75 -11.47
CA ARG A 92 14.93 -28.64 -11.78
C ARG A 92 14.50 -29.90 -12.51
N THR A 93 13.26 -30.34 -12.31
CA THR A 93 12.71 -31.57 -12.87
C THR A 93 11.31 -31.39 -13.41
N GLY A 94 10.93 -32.23 -14.38
CA GLY A 94 9.60 -32.18 -14.98
C GLY A 94 9.41 -31.03 -16.00
N VAL A 95 10.52 -30.55 -16.56
CA VAL A 95 10.58 -29.52 -17.62
C VAL A 95 11.46 -30.02 -18.77
N THR A 96 11.31 -29.43 -19.95
CA THR A 96 12.12 -29.69 -21.13
C THR A 96 13.22 -28.63 -21.29
N THR A 97 12.96 -27.58 -22.07
CA THR A 97 13.83 -26.40 -22.23
C THR A 97 13.42 -25.23 -21.35
N SER A 98 12.46 -25.46 -20.47
CA SER A 98 11.92 -24.52 -19.46
C SER A 98 11.13 -23.31 -20.00
N ILE A 99 11.19 -23.02 -21.31
CA ILE A 99 10.55 -21.84 -21.90
C ILE A 99 9.10 -22.09 -22.36
N SER A 100 8.70 -23.36 -22.58
CA SER A 100 7.35 -23.66 -23.01
C SER A 100 6.29 -23.21 -21.98
N ALA A 101 5.04 -23.02 -22.41
CA ALA A 101 3.95 -22.68 -21.49
C ALA A 101 3.80 -23.72 -20.38
N ALA A 102 3.92 -25.02 -20.71
CA ALA A 102 3.86 -26.10 -19.74
C ALA A 102 5.04 -26.06 -18.75
N ASP A 103 6.27 -25.83 -19.23
CA ASP A 103 7.45 -25.77 -18.38
C ASP A 103 7.41 -24.57 -17.42
N ARG A 104 6.99 -23.39 -17.91
CA ARG A 104 6.81 -22.20 -17.07
C ARG A 104 5.73 -22.41 -16.02
N THR A 105 4.60 -23.03 -16.39
CA THR A 105 3.55 -23.42 -15.43
C THR A 105 4.13 -24.35 -14.37
N ARG A 106 4.90 -25.37 -14.76
CA ARG A 106 5.55 -26.29 -13.82
C ARG A 106 6.46 -25.56 -12.85
N THR A 107 7.28 -24.65 -13.35
CA THR A 107 8.21 -23.84 -12.53
C THR A 107 7.43 -22.99 -11.51
N ILE A 108 6.35 -22.34 -11.91
CA ILE A 108 5.52 -21.55 -11.02
C ILE A 108 4.91 -22.41 -9.92
N LEU A 109 4.27 -23.54 -10.27
CA LEU A 109 3.63 -24.44 -9.31
C LEU A 109 4.64 -25.03 -8.31
N VAL A 110 5.83 -25.42 -8.77
CA VAL A 110 6.91 -25.87 -7.88
C VAL A 110 7.33 -24.73 -6.94
N SER A 111 7.42 -23.50 -7.43
CA SER A 111 7.88 -22.37 -6.62
C SER A 111 6.94 -22.00 -5.47
N ILE A 112 5.64 -22.29 -5.59
CA ILE A 112 4.64 -21.99 -4.55
C ILE A 112 4.32 -23.19 -3.65
N ASP A 113 4.71 -24.40 -4.03
CA ASP A 113 4.51 -25.60 -3.23
C ASP A 113 5.29 -25.49 -1.90
N PRO A 114 4.62 -25.56 -0.73
CA PRO A 114 5.26 -25.36 0.57
C PRO A 114 6.40 -26.35 0.85
N ASP A 115 6.37 -27.52 0.25
CA ASP A 115 7.39 -28.58 0.47
C ASP A 115 8.64 -28.37 -0.40
N THR A 116 8.59 -27.47 -1.40
CA THR A 116 9.72 -27.20 -2.31
C THR A 116 10.92 -26.61 -1.57
N GLN A 117 12.06 -27.25 -1.81
CA GLN A 117 13.36 -26.83 -1.29
C GLN A 117 14.13 -25.99 -2.34
N PRO A 118 15.08 -25.14 -1.92
CA PRO A 118 15.92 -24.37 -2.85
C PRO A 118 16.63 -25.23 -3.92
N ALA A 119 16.91 -26.51 -3.62
CA ALA A 119 17.55 -27.46 -4.54
C ALA A 119 16.62 -27.95 -5.67
N ASP A 120 15.31 -27.77 -5.53
CA ASP A 120 14.32 -28.15 -6.55
C ASP A 120 14.21 -27.13 -7.67
N LEU A 121 14.90 -25.99 -7.52
CA LEU A 121 14.97 -24.92 -8.50
C LEU A 121 16.37 -24.83 -9.14
N ALA A 122 16.40 -24.64 -10.45
CA ALA A 122 17.59 -24.29 -11.21
C ALA A 122 17.68 -22.75 -11.37
N ARG A 123 18.90 -22.23 -11.46
CA ARG A 123 19.20 -20.80 -11.64
C ARG A 123 20.38 -20.65 -12.59
N PRO A 124 20.34 -19.69 -13.53
CA PRO A 124 19.19 -18.87 -13.93
C PRO A 124 18.11 -19.68 -14.63
N GLY A 125 16.94 -19.09 -14.88
CA GLY A 125 15.82 -19.71 -15.55
C GLY A 125 14.94 -18.74 -16.35
N HIS A 126 13.73 -19.18 -16.68
CA HIS A 126 12.80 -18.46 -17.57
C HIS A 126 11.58 -17.88 -16.84
N ILE A 127 11.46 -18.06 -15.53
CA ILE A 127 10.49 -17.36 -14.66
C ILE A 127 11.26 -16.37 -13.81
N PHE A 128 10.71 -15.16 -13.70
CA PHE A 128 11.28 -14.04 -12.97
C PHE A 128 10.48 -13.79 -11.70
N PRO A 129 10.98 -14.24 -10.52
CA PRO A 129 10.32 -13.96 -9.26
C PRO A 129 10.47 -12.48 -8.89
N LEU A 130 9.36 -11.88 -8.40
CA LEU A 130 9.32 -10.55 -7.83
C LEU A 130 9.00 -10.66 -6.34
N ARG A 131 9.85 -10.05 -5.52
CA ARG A 131 9.66 -10.01 -4.07
C ARG A 131 8.70 -8.88 -3.71
N ALA A 132 7.47 -9.20 -3.32
CA ALA A 132 6.51 -8.24 -2.82
C ALA A 132 6.96 -7.63 -1.49
N ARG A 133 6.61 -6.35 -1.26
CA ARG A 133 6.85 -5.70 0.03
C ARG A 133 5.88 -6.23 1.06
N GLU A 134 6.38 -6.44 2.30
CA GLU A 134 5.52 -6.70 3.44
C GLU A 134 4.54 -5.53 3.63
N GLY A 135 3.27 -5.83 3.96
CA GLY A 135 2.18 -4.85 3.94
C GLY A 135 1.50 -4.66 2.58
N GLY A 136 2.05 -5.23 1.49
CA GLY A 136 1.42 -5.26 0.17
C GLY A 136 1.20 -3.87 -0.42
N VAL A 137 0.05 -3.66 -1.09
CA VAL A 137 -0.28 -2.38 -1.75
C VAL A 137 -0.36 -1.19 -0.79
N LEU A 138 -0.49 -1.42 0.53
CA LEU A 138 -0.47 -0.36 1.54
C LEU A 138 0.93 0.23 1.76
N VAL A 139 1.97 -0.50 1.38
CA VAL A 139 3.39 -0.08 1.47
C VAL A 139 3.95 0.32 0.11
N ARG A 140 3.62 -0.44 -0.95
CA ARG A 140 4.03 -0.14 -2.32
C ARG A 140 2.86 -0.35 -3.27
N ALA A 141 2.39 0.72 -3.89
CA ALA A 141 1.21 0.74 -4.77
C ALA A 141 1.52 0.19 -6.18
N GLY A 142 2.03 -1.05 -6.27
CA GLY A 142 2.41 -1.71 -7.52
C GLY A 142 1.63 -2.99 -7.80
N GLN A 143 1.64 -3.43 -9.07
CA GLN A 143 0.98 -4.65 -9.54
C GLN A 143 1.54 -5.90 -8.86
N THR A 144 2.84 -5.91 -8.52
CA THR A 144 3.49 -6.97 -7.73
C THR A 144 2.76 -7.22 -6.42
N GLU A 145 2.58 -6.16 -5.63
CA GLU A 145 1.90 -6.22 -4.34
C GLU A 145 0.41 -6.51 -4.52
N ALA A 146 -0.22 -5.90 -5.54
CA ALA A 146 -1.64 -6.10 -5.81
C ALA A 146 -1.98 -7.56 -6.11
N SER A 147 -1.14 -8.28 -6.86
CA SER A 147 -1.37 -9.69 -7.20
C SER A 147 -1.27 -10.62 -5.97
N VAL A 148 -0.31 -10.37 -5.09
CA VAL A 148 -0.16 -11.09 -3.81
C VAL A 148 -1.35 -10.81 -2.89
N ASP A 149 -1.76 -9.54 -2.78
CA ASP A 149 -2.89 -9.13 -1.94
C ASP A 149 -4.22 -9.72 -2.43
N LEU A 150 -4.48 -9.70 -3.74
CA LEU A 150 -5.68 -10.30 -4.32
C LEU A 150 -5.75 -11.81 -4.06
N SER A 151 -4.64 -12.51 -4.21
CA SER A 151 -4.55 -13.95 -3.91
C SER A 151 -4.83 -14.22 -2.44
N ARG A 152 -4.20 -13.45 -1.52
CA ARG A 152 -4.43 -13.54 -0.07
C ARG A 152 -5.90 -13.25 0.29
N LEU A 153 -6.50 -12.18 -0.25
CA LEU A 153 -7.89 -11.81 -0.01
C LEU A 153 -8.88 -12.85 -0.57
N ALA A 154 -8.50 -13.54 -1.64
CA ALA A 154 -9.27 -14.65 -2.19
C ALA A 154 -9.16 -15.96 -1.36
N GLY A 155 -8.29 -16.00 -0.33
CA GLY A 155 -8.03 -17.18 0.49
C GLY A 155 -7.17 -18.24 -0.21
N LEU A 156 -6.33 -17.80 -1.17
CA LEU A 156 -5.39 -18.62 -1.93
C LEU A 156 -3.96 -18.39 -1.42
N ASP A 157 -3.00 -19.19 -1.93
CA ASP A 157 -1.58 -18.93 -1.68
C ASP A 157 -1.24 -17.46 -2.03
N PRO A 158 -0.55 -16.70 -1.15
CA PRO A 158 -0.26 -15.29 -1.36
C PRO A 158 0.84 -15.08 -2.43
N SER A 159 0.56 -15.53 -3.62
CA SER A 159 1.42 -15.45 -4.80
C SER A 159 0.60 -15.20 -6.06
N GLY A 160 1.19 -14.55 -7.04
CA GLY A 160 0.52 -14.23 -8.28
C GLY A 160 1.42 -14.40 -9.51
N VAL A 161 0.80 -14.47 -10.67
CA VAL A 161 1.50 -14.36 -11.96
C VAL A 161 0.99 -13.12 -12.65
N ILE A 162 1.91 -12.26 -13.06
CA ILE A 162 1.62 -11.01 -13.73
C ILE A 162 2.33 -10.93 -15.08
N CYS A 163 1.76 -10.17 -16.00
CA CYS A 163 2.35 -9.89 -17.31
C CYS A 163 1.81 -8.56 -17.82
N GLU A 164 2.68 -7.63 -18.15
CA GLU A 164 2.30 -6.33 -18.70
C GLU A 164 1.57 -6.49 -20.04
N ILE A 165 0.68 -5.54 -20.36
CA ILE A 165 -0.07 -5.55 -21.62
C ILE A 165 0.49 -4.49 -22.56
N MET A 166 1.02 -4.95 -23.70
CA MET A 166 1.48 -4.10 -24.79
C MET A 166 0.50 -4.08 -25.95
N ASN A 167 0.42 -2.96 -26.63
CA ASN A 167 -0.27 -2.81 -27.91
C ASN A 167 0.45 -3.61 -29.01
N GLU A 168 -0.20 -3.76 -30.17
CA GLU A 168 0.38 -4.50 -31.31
C GLU A 168 1.61 -3.84 -31.90
N ASP A 169 1.75 -2.53 -31.73
CA ASP A 169 2.92 -1.75 -32.16
C ASP A 169 4.09 -1.77 -31.17
N GLY A 170 3.95 -2.49 -30.03
CA GLY A 170 4.96 -2.61 -28.98
C GLY A 170 4.93 -1.49 -27.95
N THR A 171 4.03 -0.52 -28.04
CA THR A 171 3.84 0.49 -26.99
C THR A 171 3.04 -0.09 -25.82
N MET A 172 3.19 0.50 -24.62
CA MET A 172 2.43 0.04 -23.46
C MET A 172 0.95 0.45 -23.60
N ALA A 173 0.04 -0.51 -23.35
CA ALA A 173 -1.38 -0.23 -23.32
C ALA A 173 -1.74 0.62 -22.10
N ARG A 174 -2.54 1.68 -22.31
CA ARG A 174 -3.06 2.56 -21.27
C ARG A 174 -4.55 2.31 -21.05
N VAL A 175 -5.16 2.93 -20.04
CA VAL A 175 -6.55 2.68 -19.66
C VAL A 175 -7.54 2.64 -20.83
N PRO A 176 -7.48 3.53 -21.85
CA PRO A 176 -8.40 3.42 -23.02
C PRO A 176 -8.25 2.10 -23.78
N GLN A 177 -6.99 1.70 -24.11
CA GLN A 177 -6.72 0.44 -24.84
C GLN A 177 -6.99 -0.78 -23.93
N LEU A 178 -6.69 -0.69 -22.63
CA LEU A 178 -6.99 -1.76 -21.67
C LEU A 178 -8.49 -2.03 -21.55
N ARG A 179 -9.33 -1.01 -21.65
CA ARG A 179 -10.81 -1.20 -21.69
C ARG A 179 -11.27 -1.99 -22.93
N GLU A 180 -10.66 -1.71 -24.07
CA GLU A 180 -10.95 -2.45 -25.31
C GLU A 180 -10.42 -3.89 -25.21
N PHE A 181 -9.23 -4.08 -24.67
CA PHE A 181 -8.64 -5.38 -24.40
C PHE A 181 -9.54 -6.22 -23.48
N CYS A 182 -9.97 -5.65 -22.35
CA CYS A 182 -10.87 -6.31 -21.41
C CYS A 182 -12.20 -6.69 -22.06
N ALA A 183 -12.78 -5.81 -22.89
CA ALA A 183 -14.01 -6.11 -23.60
C ALA A 183 -13.84 -7.27 -24.61
N ARG A 184 -12.72 -7.28 -25.35
CA ARG A 184 -12.38 -8.31 -26.34
C ARG A 184 -12.19 -9.69 -25.71
N HIS A 185 -11.55 -9.73 -24.54
CA HIS A 185 -11.17 -10.97 -23.87
C HIS A 185 -12.07 -11.34 -22.67
N ASN A 186 -13.15 -10.58 -22.47
CA ASN A 186 -14.10 -10.77 -21.33
C ASN A 186 -13.40 -10.79 -19.97
N LEU A 187 -12.47 -9.86 -19.74
CA LEU A 187 -11.73 -9.70 -18.49
C LEU A 187 -12.30 -8.52 -17.68
N LYS A 188 -12.25 -8.63 -16.37
CA LYS A 188 -12.52 -7.51 -15.48
C LYS A 188 -11.24 -6.72 -15.24
N MET A 189 -11.39 -5.42 -14.96
CA MET A 189 -10.28 -4.51 -14.69
C MET A 189 -10.52 -3.79 -13.37
N ILE A 190 -9.47 -3.68 -12.53
CA ILE A 190 -9.45 -2.92 -11.29
C ILE A 190 -8.25 -1.98 -11.24
N SER A 191 -8.27 -1.00 -10.33
CA SER A 191 -7.12 -0.17 -10.02
C SER A 191 -6.46 -0.57 -8.70
N VAL A 192 -5.13 -0.39 -8.61
CA VAL A 192 -4.39 -0.53 -7.35
C VAL A 192 -4.92 0.46 -6.30
N ALA A 193 -5.32 1.66 -6.71
CA ALA A 193 -5.91 2.66 -5.82
C ALA A 193 -7.21 2.18 -5.15
N ASP A 194 -8.08 1.47 -5.90
CA ASP A 194 -9.31 0.90 -5.32
C ASP A 194 -8.99 -0.25 -4.36
N LEU A 195 -7.98 -1.07 -4.68
CA LEU A 195 -7.53 -2.15 -3.78
C LEU A 195 -6.94 -1.59 -2.47
N ILE A 196 -6.14 -0.53 -2.55
CA ILE A 196 -5.63 0.20 -1.36
C ILE A 196 -6.81 0.67 -0.50
N ARG A 197 -7.79 1.36 -1.12
CA ARG A 197 -8.97 1.86 -0.42
C ARG A 197 -9.75 0.73 0.25
N TYR A 198 -9.97 -0.38 -0.46
CA TYR A 198 -10.67 -1.55 0.06
C TYR A 198 -9.94 -2.14 1.29
N ARG A 199 -8.62 -2.37 1.20
CA ARG A 199 -7.82 -2.90 2.30
C ARG A 199 -7.84 -1.98 3.52
N LEU A 200 -7.66 -0.66 3.31
CA LEU A 200 -7.72 0.34 4.37
C LEU A 200 -9.06 0.31 5.12
N GLN A 201 -10.17 0.02 4.43
CA GLN A 201 -11.52 -0.03 5.01
C GLN A 201 -11.83 -1.36 5.73
N HIS A 202 -11.21 -2.46 5.33
CA HIS A 202 -11.61 -3.80 5.78
C HIS A 202 -10.55 -4.49 6.66
N GLU A 203 -9.33 -3.99 6.72
CA GLU A 203 -8.25 -4.55 7.52
C GLU A 203 -7.92 -3.66 8.72
N HIS A 204 -7.74 -4.27 9.89
CA HIS A 204 -7.25 -3.60 11.08
C HIS A 204 -5.74 -3.87 11.21
N TYR A 205 -4.94 -2.83 11.02
CA TYR A 205 -3.48 -2.88 11.08
C TYR A 205 -2.90 -1.91 12.13
N VAL A 206 -3.75 -1.24 12.92
CA VAL A 206 -3.36 -0.34 14.00
C VAL A 206 -3.69 -0.98 15.33
N HIS A 207 -2.71 -1.01 16.23
CA HIS A 207 -2.83 -1.67 17.53
C HIS A 207 -2.51 -0.71 18.66
N ARG A 208 -3.42 -0.53 19.61
CA ARG A 208 -3.18 0.18 20.87
C ARG A 208 -2.18 -0.61 21.71
N ARG A 209 -1.13 0.06 22.23
CA ARG A 209 -0.04 -0.57 22.99
C ARG A 209 0.01 -0.13 24.44
N ALA A 210 -0.06 1.17 24.68
CA ALA A 210 0.09 1.72 26.03
C ALA A 210 -0.71 3.00 26.20
N GLU A 211 -1.03 3.31 27.43
CA GLU A 211 -1.63 4.58 27.83
C GLU A 211 -0.77 5.26 28.88
N GLY A 212 -0.80 6.58 28.91
CA GLY A 212 -0.06 7.40 29.84
C GLY A 212 -0.68 8.79 29.98
N CYS A 213 0.07 9.72 30.54
CA CYS A 213 -0.35 11.11 30.69
C CYS A 213 0.81 12.04 30.29
N LEU A 214 0.47 13.11 29.60
CA LEU A 214 1.35 14.22 29.27
C LEU A 214 0.79 15.49 29.86
N SER A 215 1.51 16.12 30.81
CA SER A 215 1.16 17.43 31.33
C SER A 215 2.02 18.49 30.63
N ASN A 216 1.39 19.56 30.12
CA ASN A 216 2.07 20.69 29.51
C ASN A 216 1.37 22.02 29.87
N GLN A 217 1.84 23.13 29.30
CA GLN A 217 1.27 24.47 29.53
C GLN A 217 -0.20 24.63 29.13
N PHE A 218 -0.78 23.69 28.35
CA PHE A 218 -2.17 23.71 27.92
C PHE A 218 -3.07 22.79 28.75
N GLY A 219 -2.49 22.00 29.68
CA GLY A 219 -3.21 21.08 30.56
C GLY A 219 -2.71 19.65 30.47
N ASP A 220 -3.53 18.74 31.01
CA ASP A 220 -3.26 17.30 31.03
C ASP A 220 -3.91 16.61 29.84
N PHE A 221 -3.13 15.80 29.13
CA PHE A 221 -3.56 14.99 28.02
C PHE A 221 -3.32 13.50 28.34
N ARG A 222 -4.34 12.68 28.21
CA ARG A 222 -4.14 11.23 28.17
C ARG A 222 -3.41 10.89 26.90
N THR A 223 -2.31 10.14 26.99
CA THR A 223 -1.54 9.67 25.84
C THR A 223 -1.91 8.23 25.52
N VAL A 224 -2.10 7.92 24.24
CA VAL A 224 -2.30 6.56 23.76
C VAL A 224 -1.29 6.28 22.65
N THR A 225 -0.47 5.25 22.86
CA THR A 225 0.55 4.84 21.89
C THR A 225 -0.01 3.72 21.00
N TYR A 226 0.21 3.85 19.72
CA TYR A 226 -0.20 2.89 18.70
C TYR A 226 0.99 2.39 17.89
N THR A 227 0.95 1.13 17.45
CA THR A 227 1.84 0.56 16.44
C THR A 227 1.02 0.13 15.23
N SER A 228 1.69 -0.06 14.11
CA SER A 228 1.08 -0.54 12.88
C SER A 228 1.82 -1.78 12.38
N ASP A 229 1.09 -2.70 11.73
CA ASP A 229 1.69 -3.82 11.00
C ASP A 229 2.38 -3.36 9.70
N LEU A 230 2.18 -2.09 9.30
CA LEU A 230 2.74 -1.52 8.07
C LEU A 230 4.12 -0.89 8.26
N SER A 231 4.51 -0.60 9.50
CA SER A 231 5.80 0.02 9.83
C SER A 231 6.24 -0.33 11.25
N SER A 232 7.54 -0.25 11.51
CA SER A 232 8.10 -0.42 12.86
C SER A 232 7.91 0.81 13.76
N GLU A 233 7.28 1.87 13.27
CA GLU A 233 7.12 3.13 13.98
C GLU A 233 5.93 3.12 14.93
N SER A 234 6.03 3.91 16.01
CA SER A 234 4.93 4.09 16.96
C SER A 234 4.29 5.46 16.76
N HIS A 235 2.97 5.50 16.82
CA HIS A 235 2.18 6.72 16.69
C HIS A 235 1.59 7.11 18.04
N LEU A 236 1.26 8.39 18.23
CA LEU A 236 0.77 8.90 19.50
C LEU A 236 -0.53 9.66 19.30
N ALA A 237 -1.55 9.37 20.11
CA ALA A 237 -2.71 10.22 20.27
C ALA A 237 -2.65 10.94 21.62
N LEU A 238 -2.83 12.25 21.60
CA LEU A 238 -3.00 13.12 22.77
C LEU A 238 -4.48 13.43 22.91
N VAL A 239 -5.12 12.92 23.93
CA VAL A 239 -6.57 13.03 24.17
C VAL A 239 -6.80 13.94 25.37
N HIS A 240 -7.57 15.02 25.17
CA HIS A 240 -8.02 15.90 26.22
C HIS A 240 -9.51 15.70 26.48
N GLY A 241 -9.88 15.57 27.75
CA GLY A 241 -11.25 15.30 28.14
C GLY A 241 -11.76 13.91 27.73
N ASP A 242 -13.06 13.70 27.87
CA ASP A 242 -13.74 12.48 27.41
C ASP A 242 -14.19 12.67 25.96
N VAL A 243 -13.82 11.77 25.05
CA VAL A 243 -14.09 11.88 23.61
C VAL A 243 -14.86 10.68 23.05
N ALA A 244 -14.86 9.54 23.76
CA ALA A 244 -15.44 8.31 23.26
C ALA A 244 -16.97 8.45 23.07
N GLY A 245 -17.47 8.16 21.88
CA GLY A 245 -18.90 8.24 21.55
C GLY A 245 -19.46 9.66 21.48
N LYS A 246 -18.62 10.71 21.58
CA LYS A 246 -19.04 12.09 21.38
C LYS A 246 -19.07 12.46 19.90
N GLU A 247 -20.02 13.30 19.55
CA GLU A 247 -20.14 13.87 18.22
C GLU A 247 -19.31 15.14 18.07
N ASN A 248 -18.85 15.41 16.84
CA ASN A 248 -18.20 16.63 16.43
C ASN A 248 -16.95 16.98 17.25
N VAL A 249 -16.18 15.95 17.63
CA VAL A 249 -14.96 16.11 18.42
C VAL A 249 -13.90 16.87 17.62
N LEU A 250 -13.22 17.80 18.28
CA LEU A 250 -12.13 18.57 17.65
C LEU A 250 -10.88 17.69 17.48
N VAL A 251 -10.40 17.55 16.25
CA VAL A 251 -9.30 16.64 15.91
C VAL A 251 -8.23 17.34 15.10
N ARG A 252 -6.98 17.11 15.44
CA ARG A 252 -5.80 17.40 14.60
C ARG A 252 -5.08 16.11 14.22
N MET A 253 -4.82 15.92 12.93
CA MET A 253 -3.86 14.93 12.45
C MET A 253 -2.59 15.66 12.04
N HIS A 254 -1.44 15.24 12.58
CA HIS A 254 -0.15 15.87 12.35
C HIS A 254 0.92 14.83 12.05
N SER A 255 1.58 14.95 10.90
CA SER A 255 2.73 14.11 10.55
C SER A 255 4.01 14.68 11.13
N HIS A 256 4.90 13.81 11.62
CA HIS A 256 6.19 14.18 12.21
C HIS A 256 7.03 15.06 11.28
N CYS A 257 7.62 16.10 11.85
CA CYS A 257 8.61 16.94 11.19
C CYS A 257 9.73 17.28 12.18
N ALA A 258 10.87 16.62 12.05
CA ALA A 258 12.00 16.86 12.98
C ALA A 258 12.44 18.32 12.98
N TYR A 259 12.53 18.96 11.81
CA TYR A 259 12.96 20.34 11.70
C TYR A 259 12.02 21.32 12.40
N GLY A 260 10.71 21.20 12.16
CA GLY A 260 9.72 22.08 12.78
C GLY A 260 9.45 21.71 14.23
N ASN A 261 9.11 20.45 14.51
CA ASN A 261 8.62 20.05 15.81
C ASN A 261 9.71 20.03 16.90
N LEU A 262 10.95 19.57 16.57
CA LEU A 262 12.04 19.45 17.55
C LEU A 262 12.95 20.68 17.54
N PHE A 263 13.30 21.21 16.36
CA PHE A 263 14.33 22.25 16.23
C PHE A 263 13.78 23.64 15.92
N GLY A 264 12.45 23.80 15.84
CA GLY A 264 11.79 25.10 15.66
C GLY A 264 12.17 25.79 14.35
N SER A 265 12.31 25.03 13.25
CA SER A 265 12.63 25.60 11.94
C SER A 265 11.64 26.69 11.53
N THR A 266 12.16 27.81 11.07
CA THR A 266 11.36 28.92 10.53
C THR A 266 10.89 28.69 9.08
N ARG A 267 11.34 27.62 8.44
CA ARG A 267 10.94 27.26 7.08
C ARG A 267 9.61 26.56 7.00
N CYS A 268 9.12 26.00 8.11
CA CYS A 268 7.80 25.39 8.23
C CYS A 268 7.08 25.88 9.50
N ASP A 269 5.79 25.67 9.56
CA ASP A 269 4.90 26.06 10.67
C ASP A 269 4.51 24.87 11.58
N CYS A 270 5.16 23.72 11.42
CA CYS A 270 4.80 22.48 12.13
C CYS A 270 4.74 22.67 13.66
N HIS A 271 5.69 23.39 14.25
CA HIS A 271 5.69 23.69 15.69
C HIS A 271 4.46 24.48 16.10
N ALA A 272 4.20 25.60 15.41
CA ALA A 272 3.05 26.46 15.71
C ALA A 272 1.72 25.74 15.50
N LEU A 273 1.62 24.86 14.48
CA LEU A 273 0.43 24.06 14.23
C LEU A 273 0.15 23.06 15.36
N VAL A 274 1.20 22.41 15.92
CA VAL A 274 1.03 21.51 17.06
C VAL A 274 0.60 22.27 18.29
N GLU A 275 1.32 23.36 18.66
CA GLU A 275 0.98 24.20 19.82
C GLU A 275 -0.42 24.80 19.71
N GLY A 276 -0.74 25.40 18.57
CA GLY A 276 -2.06 26.00 18.31
C GLY A 276 -3.18 24.95 18.41
N SER A 277 -2.94 23.74 17.92
CA SER A 277 -3.92 22.65 18.02
C SER A 277 -4.14 22.21 19.46
N LEU A 278 -3.07 22.01 20.26
CA LEU A 278 -3.18 21.63 21.66
C LEU A 278 -3.91 22.71 22.48
N LYS A 279 -3.59 23.99 22.23
CA LYS A 279 -4.28 25.12 22.86
C LYS A 279 -5.78 25.14 22.53
N ARG A 280 -6.15 24.96 21.25
CA ARG A 280 -7.56 24.93 20.81
C ARG A 280 -8.31 23.75 21.43
N ILE A 281 -7.71 22.56 21.45
CA ILE A 281 -8.29 21.36 22.05
C ILE A 281 -8.52 21.56 23.56
N ALA A 282 -7.55 22.14 24.27
CA ALA A 282 -7.70 22.43 25.70
C ALA A 282 -8.80 23.47 25.97
N GLN A 283 -8.92 24.52 25.15
CA GLN A 283 -9.96 25.52 25.25
C GLN A 283 -11.36 24.96 24.97
N GLU A 284 -11.47 24.02 24.05
CA GLU A 284 -12.71 23.31 23.75
C GLU A 284 -13.14 22.37 24.88
N GLY A 285 -12.20 21.92 25.72
CA GLY A 285 -12.44 20.99 26.83
C GLY A 285 -12.50 19.52 26.43
N ALA A 286 -12.54 19.20 25.13
CA ALA A 286 -12.44 17.84 24.62
C ALA A 286 -11.89 17.85 23.19
N GLY A 287 -10.97 16.91 22.89
CA GLY A 287 -10.41 16.76 21.55
C GLY A 287 -9.21 15.84 21.49
N VAL A 288 -8.73 15.61 20.28
CA VAL A 288 -7.63 14.67 20.00
C VAL A 288 -6.62 15.30 19.04
N LEU A 289 -5.33 15.19 19.38
CA LEU A 289 -4.23 15.37 18.44
C LEU A 289 -3.60 14.01 18.15
N VAL A 290 -3.71 13.55 16.91
CA VAL A 290 -3.02 12.34 16.41
C VAL A 290 -1.69 12.77 15.83
N TYR A 291 -0.59 12.30 16.43
CA TYR A 291 0.77 12.54 15.98
C TYR A 291 1.30 11.28 15.28
N LEU A 292 1.36 11.34 13.97
CA LEU A 292 1.86 10.25 13.15
C LEU A 292 3.39 10.35 13.08
N HIS A 293 4.07 9.48 13.82
CA HIS A 293 5.53 9.40 13.78
C HIS A 293 5.95 8.56 12.57
N GLN A 294 6.68 9.17 11.68
CA GLN A 294 7.21 8.56 10.47
C GLN A 294 8.61 9.12 10.24
N THR A 295 9.38 8.46 9.37
CA THR A 295 10.62 9.04 8.85
C THR A 295 10.26 10.23 7.94
N GLY A 296 9.91 11.33 8.56
CA GLY A 296 9.43 12.56 7.95
C GLY A 296 10.54 13.55 7.60
N PRO A 297 10.17 14.80 7.25
CA PRO A 297 11.10 15.85 6.93
C PRO A 297 12.17 16.07 8.02
N GLY A 298 13.42 16.14 7.61
CA GLY A 298 14.58 16.25 8.50
C GLY A 298 15.24 14.92 8.88
N LEU A 299 14.55 13.78 8.65
CA LEU A 299 15.11 12.43 8.84
C LEU A 299 15.05 11.60 7.57
N ARG A 300 14.14 11.96 6.66
CA ARG A 300 14.01 11.29 5.35
C ARG A 300 15.10 11.75 4.39
N THR A 301 15.71 10.80 3.69
CA THR A 301 16.71 11.07 2.65
C THR A 301 16.24 10.57 1.30
N GLU A 302 16.45 11.36 0.25
CA GLU A 302 16.29 10.96 -1.16
C GLU A 302 17.57 11.36 -1.90
N ASP A 303 18.12 10.47 -2.71
CA ASP A 303 19.36 10.66 -3.46
C ASP A 303 20.54 11.20 -2.62
N GLY A 304 20.66 10.72 -1.39
CA GLY A 304 21.71 11.13 -0.44
C GLY A 304 21.52 12.54 0.13
N ARG A 305 20.37 13.19 -0.09
CA ARG A 305 20.02 14.49 0.46
C ARG A 305 18.92 14.36 1.51
N ILE A 306 19.04 15.08 2.61
CA ILE A 306 17.98 15.16 3.62
C ILE A 306 16.85 16.03 3.06
N ILE A 307 15.63 15.47 3.09
CA ILE A 307 14.43 16.20 2.63
C ILE A 307 13.98 17.14 3.74
N GLY A 308 13.95 18.42 3.42
CA GLY A 308 13.38 19.47 4.27
C GLY A 308 11.85 19.55 4.10
N HIS A 309 11.21 20.22 5.04
CA HIS A 309 9.81 20.61 4.94
C HIS A 309 9.75 22.12 4.64
N ASP A 310 9.15 22.49 3.51
CA ASP A 310 8.98 23.90 3.13
C ASP A 310 7.48 24.25 3.11
N ARG A 311 7.11 25.41 3.65
CA ARG A 311 5.72 25.91 3.69
C ARG A 311 5.08 25.98 2.29
N HIS A 312 5.89 26.16 1.27
CA HIS A 312 5.44 26.35 -0.10
C HIS A 312 5.26 25.03 -0.87
N VAL A 313 5.71 23.91 -0.30
CA VAL A 313 5.54 22.58 -0.91
C VAL A 313 4.43 21.85 -0.15
N SER A 314 3.23 21.91 -0.69
CA SER A 314 2.10 21.16 -0.16
C SER A 314 2.31 19.67 -0.47
N GLN A 315 2.82 18.92 0.49
CA GLN A 315 2.80 17.46 0.40
C GLN A 315 1.39 16.96 0.71
N ALA A 316 0.78 16.27 -0.25
CA ALA A 316 -0.44 15.51 0.03
C ALA A 316 -0.08 14.41 1.04
N PRO A 317 -0.85 14.21 2.13
CA PRO A 317 -0.64 13.08 3.02
C PRO A 317 -0.75 11.80 2.20
N LEU A 318 0.18 10.87 2.43
CA LEU A 318 0.13 9.56 1.80
C LEU A 318 -1.19 8.87 2.20
N GLN A 319 -1.80 8.13 1.30
CA GLN A 319 -3.10 7.49 1.57
C GLN A 319 -3.07 6.61 2.82
N HIS A 320 -1.93 5.94 3.09
CA HIS A 320 -1.76 5.13 4.29
C HIS A 320 -1.71 5.95 5.59
N GLU A 321 -1.20 7.21 5.59
CA GLU A 321 -1.23 8.10 6.76
C GLU A 321 -2.66 8.45 7.16
N VAL A 322 -3.50 8.70 6.17
CA VAL A 322 -4.92 8.99 6.41
C VAL A 322 -5.61 7.75 6.98
N GLY A 323 -5.29 6.56 6.48
CA GLY A 323 -5.81 5.30 6.99
C GLY A 323 -5.37 4.99 8.42
N LEU A 324 -4.08 5.20 8.75
CA LEU A 324 -3.54 5.09 10.11
C LEU A 324 -4.29 6.01 11.07
N GLY A 325 -4.40 7.28 10.71
CA GLY A 325 -5.11 8.27 11.51
C GLY A 325 -6.57 7.91 11.71
N ALA A 326 -7.26 7.45 10.66
CA ALA A 326 -8.65 7.03 10.74
C ALA A 326 -8.86 5.85 11.69
N GLN A 327 -8.01 4.82 11.63
CA GLN A 327 -8.09 3.67 12.53
C GLN A 327 -7.79 4.07 13.98
N ILE A 328 -6.84 4.98 14.23
CA ILE A 328 -6.59 5.55 15.57
C ILE A 328 -7.84 6.27 16.09
N LEU A 329 -8.47 7.11 15.26
CA LEU A 329 -9.69 7.83 15.65
C LEU A 329 -10.86 6.88 15.91
N SER A 330 -11.04 5.85 15.08
CA SER A 330 -12.05 4.82 15.26
C SER A 330 -11.84 4.02 16.57
N ASP A 331 -10.59 3.65 16.87
CA ASP A 331 -10.24 2.96 18.14
C ASP A 331 -10.49 3.84 19.38
N LEU A 332 -10.39 5.18 19.23
CA LEU A 332 -10.77 6.14 20.28
C LEU A 332 -12.29 6.37 20.38
N GLY A 333 -13.10 5.72 19.52
CA GLY A 333 -14.55 5.78 19.52
C GLY A 333 -15.14 7.04 18.88
N LEU A 334 -14.42 7.66 17.94
CA LEU A 334 -14.89 8.83 17.19
C LEU A 334 -15.54 8.43 15.88
N HIS A 335 -16.68 9.07 15.54
CA HIS A 335 -17.39 8.87 14.27
C HIS A 335 -17.61 10.17 13.50
N THR A 336 -17.86 11.28 14.20
CA THR A 336 -17.97 12.61 13.59
C THR A 336 -16.93 13.53 14.21
N ILE A 337 -16.22 14.28 13.36
CA ILE A 337 -15.11 15.14 13.80
C ILE A 337 -15.16 16.53 13.17
N ARG A 338 -14.63 17.51 13.90
CA ARG A 338 -14.23 18.83 13.35
C ARG A 338 -12.71 18.82 13.20
N LEU A 339 -12.24 18.93 11.97
CA LEU A 339 -10.81 18.79 11.67
C LEU A 339 -10.09 20.14 11.74
N LEU A 340 -9.10 20.25 12.64
CA LEU A 340 -8.21 21.40 12.74
C LEU A 340 -7.21 21.41 11.56
N THR A 341 -7.35 22.41 10.68
CA THR A 341 -6.45 22.58 9.53
C THR A 341 -6.42 24.03 9.04
N ASN A 342 -5.22 24.51 8.66
CA ASN A 342 -5.05 25.78 7.94
C ASN A 342 -5.04 25.58 6.41
N HIS A 343 -5.13 24.31 5.94
CA HIS A 343 -5.17 23.94 4.53
C HIS A 343 -6.40 23.07 4.25
N PRO A 344 -7.61 23.68 4.12
CA PRO A 344 -8.82 22.92 3.86
C PRO A 344 -8.70 22.10 2.58
N ARG A 345 -9.04 20.82 2.65
CA ARG A 345 -9.03 19.88 1.53
C ARG A 345 -10.19 18.90 1.63
N ARG A 346 -10.62 18.39 0.50
CA ARG A 346 -11.56 17.26 0.50
C ARG A 346 -10.79 15.99 0.86
N ILE A 347 -11.05 15.42 2.04
CA ILE A 347 -10.43 14.20 2.53
C ILE A 347 -11.45 13.07 2.43
N VAL A 348 -11.63 12.54 1.24
CA VAL A 348 -12.60 11.44 0.96
C VAL A 348 -12.21 10.13 1.69
N ALA A 349 -10.94 9.98 2.04
CA ALA A 349 -10.43 8.73 2.61
C ALA A 349 -10.93 8.45 4.03
N LEU A 350 -11.27 9.45 4.85
CA LEU A 350 -11.78 9.25 6.22
C LEU A 350 -13.22 8.70 6.23
N GLU A 351 -14.05 9.12 5.27
CA GLU A 351 -15.44 8.63 5.14
C GLU A 351 -15.48 7.10 4.99
N GLY A 352 -14.48 6.53 4.30
CA GLY A 352 -14.35 5.09 4.11
C GLY A 352 -14.08 4.28 5.39
N PHE A 353 -13.67 4.95 6.48
CA PHE A 353 -13.45 4.34 7.80
C PHE A 353 -14.58 4.65 8.79
N GLY A 354 -15.71 5.18 8.32
CA GLY A 354 -16.82 5.58 9.18
C GLY A 354 -16.54 6.85 10.01
N ILE A 355 -15.57 7.67 9.57
CA ILE A 355 -15.26 8.96 10.18
C ILE A 355 -15.77 10.07 9.26
N GLU A 356 -16.76 10.82 9.70
CA GLU A 356 -17.31 11.98 8.99
C GLU A 356 -16.64 13.27 9.45
N ILE A 357 -16.15 14.07 8.51
CA ILE A 357 -15.65 15.42 8.78
C ILE A 357 -16.82 16.39 8.58
N VAL A 358 -17.42 16.83 9.68
CA VAL A 358 -18.57 17.76 9.65
C VAL A 358 -18.13 19.21 9.41
N GLU A 359 -16.90 19.56 9.81
CA GLU A 359 -16.36 20.91 9.69
C GLU A 359 -14.82 20.89 9.59
N GLN A 360 -14.24 21.81 8.86
CA GLN A 360 -12.81 22.11 8.89
C GLN A 360 -12.59 23.46 9.56
N VAL A 361 -11.85 23.44 10.69
CA VAL A 361 -11.66 24.59 11.59
C VAL A 361 -10.23 25.09 11.47
N PRO A 362 -9.99 26.40 11.28
CA PRO A 362 -8.62 26.93 11.28
C PRO A 362 -7.99 26.83 12.67
N ILE A 363 -6.68 26.59 12.69
CA ILE A 363 -5.89 26.47 13.93
C ILE A 363 -5.64 27.86 14.54
N GLY A 364 -5.45 28.86 13.70
CA GLY A 364 -5.11 30.24 14.09
C GLY A 364 -3.68 30.59 13.77
#